data_790fb7dccaae83b58be9598725fd27b5
#
_entry.id   790fb7dccaae83b58be9598725fd27b5
#
_cell.length_a   1.000
_cell.length_b   1.000
_cell.length_c   1.000
_cell.angle_alpha   90.00
_cell.angle_beta   90.00
_cell.angle_gamma   90.00
#
_symmetry.space_group_name_H-M   'P 1'
#
loop_
_entity.id
_entity.type
_entity.pdbx_description
1 polymer ?
#
loop_
_entity_poly.entity_id
_entity_poly.type
_entity_poly.pdbx_seq_one_letter_code
_entity_poly.pdbx_strand_id
1 'polypeptide(L)'
;MAIFEKKLRAIAATIKDDFIKKYVLEFFLEKISFLTPHSNVGKKQFYTKKIKSLRSTQKHFNESKLLSGVELKEFSLLYLIMNNLDLFQENIHMIENINLFSEENKLILEILISKLKSGEKLTLDQIPIDPQLTEKIFKFASIKHILNNHQNDQNKMFELLDEVSRDLKNYDLEFRIEELESKFSKDLSESTFNEIR
;
A
#
# COMPACT_ATOMS: atom_id res chain seq x y z
N MET A 1 -7.37 -11.21 -39.77
CA MET A 1 -7.63 -11.56 -38.37
C MET A 1 -8.07 -13.00 -38.19
N ALA A 2 -9.17 -13.46 -38.79
CA ALA A 2 -9.66 -14.86 -38.65
C ALA A 2 -8.63 -15.93 -38.98
N ILE A 3 -7.77 -15.70 -39.98
CA ILE A 3 -6.71 -16.63 -40.39
C ILE A 3 -5.63 -16.76 -39.32
N PHE A 4 -5.27 -15.65 -38.69
CA PHE A 4 -4.27 -15.63 -37.63
C PHE A 4 -4.79 -16.32 -36.35
N GLU A 5 -6.02 -16.03 -35.97
CA GLU A 5 -6.66 -16.68 -34.83
C GLU A 5 -6.80 -18.19 -35.05
N LYS A 6 -7.14 -18.63 -36.26
CA LYS A 6 -7.22 -20.06 -36.63
C LYS A 6 -5.85 -20.74 -36.52
N LYS A 7 -4.77 -20.08 -36.96
CA LYS A 7 -3.40 -20.59 -36.83
C LYS A 7 -2.98 -20.67 -35.37
N LEU A 8 -3.29 -19.65 -34.57
CA LEU A 8 -2.99 -19.63 -33.15
C LEU A 8 -3.67 -20.78 -32.40
N ARG A 9 -4.96 -21.01 -32.67
CA ARG A 9 -5.70 -22.15 -32.10
C ARG A 9 -5.12 -23.49 -32.51
N ALA A 10 -4.68 -23.62 -33.76
CA ALA A 10 -4.02 -24.83 -34.25
C ALA A 10 -2.67 -25.10 -33.55
N ILE A 11 -1.85 -24.04 -33.35
CA ILE A 11 -0.60 -24.16 -32.62
C ILE A 11 -0.85 -24.46 -31.13
N ALA A 12 -1.79 -23.79 -30.49
CA ALA A 12 -2.13 -24.06 -29.10
C ALA A 12 -2.69 -25.50 -28.91
N ALA A 13 -3.32 -26.08 -29.93
CA ALA A 13 -3.80 -27.46 -29.87
C ALA A 13 -2.67 -28.50 -29.76
N THR A 14 -1.43 -28.16 -30.14
CA THR A 14 -0.26 -29.04 -30.00
C THR A 14 0.26 -29.14 -28.59
N ILE A 15 -0.16 -28.22 -27.69
CA ILE A 15 0.23 -28.21 -26.29
C ILE A 15 -0.52 -29.32 -25.54
N LYS A 16 0.24 -30.25 -24.94
CA LYS A 16 -0.32 -31.42 -24.24
C LYS A 16 -1.00 -31.09 -22.92
N ASP A 17 -0.52 -30.05 -22.25
CA ASP A 17 -1.06 -29.59 -20.97
C ASP A 17 -2.24 -28.63 -21.21
N ASP A 18 -3.42 -29.02 -20.73
CA ASP A 18 -4.66 -28.27 -20.95
C ASP A 18 -4.66 -26.92 -20.20
N PHE A 19 -3.96 -26.80 -19.07
CA PHE A 19 -3.83 -25.53 -18.35
C PHE A 19 -2.95 -24.56 -19.12
N ILE A 20 -1.77 -25.01 -19.55
CA ILE A 20 -0.84 -24.18 -20.34
C ILE A 20 -1.51 -23.78 -21.67
N LYS A 21 -2.17 -24.70 -22.34
CA LYS A 21 -2.92 -24.44 -23.56
C LYS A 21 -3.97 -23.34 -23.38
N LYS A 22 -4.76 -23.42 -22.32
CA LYS A 22 -5.77 -22.40 -21.99
C LYS A 22 -5.14 -21.04 -21.75
N TYR A 23 -4.09 -21.00 -20.95
CA TYR A 23 -3.38 -19.78 -20.60
C TYR A 23 -2.75 -19.09 -21.83
N VAL A 24 -2.09 -19.86 -22.67
CA VAL A 24 -1.49 -19.38 -23.93
C VAL A 24 -2.55 -18.83 -24.87
N LEU A 25 -3.69 -19.51 -25.02
CA LEU A 25 -4.80 -19.04 -25.85
C LEU A 25 -5.39 -17.74 -25.32
N GLU A 26 -5.68 -17.65 -24.03
CA GLU A 26 -6.24 -16.44 -23.40
C GLU A 26 -5.29 -15.25 -23.57
N PHE A 27 -4.01 -15.43 -23.29
CA PHE A 27 -2.99 -14.38 -23.44
C PHE A 27 -2.93 -13.82 -24.86
N PHE A 28 -2.84 -14.68 -25.86
CA PHE A 28 -2.75 -14.21 -27.25
C PHE A 28 -4.06 -13.62 -27.77
N LEU A 29 -5.20 -14.15 -27.38
CA LEU A 29 -6.51 -13.59 -27.75
C LEU A 29 -6.74 -12.20 -27.14
N GLU A 30 -6.27 -11.99 -25.91
CA GLU A 30 -6.27 -10.67 -25.29
C GLU A 30 -5.40 -9.68 -26.07
N LYS A 31 -4.16 -10.06 -26.44
CA LYS A 31 -3.28 -9.22 -27.25
C LYS A 31 -3.87 -8.90 -28.61
N ILE A 32 -4.52 -9.85 -29.26
CA ILE A 32 -5.20 -9.65 -30.54
C ILE A 32 -6.37 -8.66 -30.38
N SER A 33 -7.12 -8.76 -29.29
CA SER A 33 -8.24 -7.84 -29.02
C SER A 33 -7.78 -6.39 -28.82
N PHE A 34 -6.58 -6.19 -28.28
CA PHE A 34 -5.95 -4.87 -28.17
C PHE A 34 -5.55 -4.27 -29.54
N LEU A 35 -5.13 -5.14 -30.47
CA LEU A 35 -4.72 -4.72 -31.81
C LEU A 35 -5.90 -4.45 -32.77
N THR A 36 -7.12 -4.83 -32.38
CA THR A 36 -8.35 -4.63 -33.19
C THR A 36 -9.31 -3.67 -32.49
N PRO A 37 -9.20 -2.35 -32.75
CA PRO A 37 -9.99 -1.34 -32.02
C PRO A 37 -11.51 -1.42 -32.24
N HIS A 38 -12.02 -2.25 -33.14
CA HIS A 38 -13.43 -2.24 -33.55
C HIS A 38 -14.18 -3.57 -33.42
N SER A 39 -13.67 -4.57 -32.73
CA SER A 39 -14.43 -5.82 -32.51
C SER A 39 -15.22 -5.79 -31.18
N ASN A 40 -16.13 -4.85 -31.05
CA ASN A 40 -17.17 -4.95 -30.01
C ASN A 40 -18.26 -5.96 -30.34
N VAL A 41 -18.06 -6.76 -31.41
CA VAL A 41 -18.99 -7.83 -31.79
C VAL A 41 -18.66 -9.07 -30.98
N GLY A 42 -19.45 -9.31 -29.95
CA GLY A 42 -19.54 -10.62 -29.28
C GLY A 42 -18.54 -10.89 -28.17
N LYS A 43 -18.21 -9.92 -27.34
CA LYS A 43 -17.83 -10.27 -25.96
C LYS A 43 -19.05 -10.99 -25.35
N LYS A 44 -19.13 -12.31 -25.50
CA LYS A 44 -19.76 -13.11 -24.46
C LYS A 44 -19.00 -12.74 -23.20
N GLN A 45 -19.52 -11.72 -22.51
CA GLN A 45 -19.15 -11.50 -21.13
C GLN A 45 -19.40 -12.85 -20.48
N PHE A 46 -18.33 -13.58 -20.20
CA PHE A 46 -18.41 -14.55 -19.14
C PHE A 46 -18.85 -13.73 -17.95
N TYR A 47 -20.15 -13.77 -17.69
CA TYR A 47 -20.71 -13.29 -16.45
C TYR A 47 -20.11 -14.19 -15.37
N THR A 48 -18.87 -13.92 -14.99
CA THR A 48 -18.48 -14.19 -13.61
C THR A 48 -19.53 -13.43 -12.84
N LYS A 49 -20.48 -14.17 -12.23
CA LYS A 49 -21.47 -13.58 -11.31
C LYS A 49 -20.64 -12.69 -10.41
N LYS A 50 -20.67 -11.36 -10.66
CA LYS A 50 -19.99 -10.41 -9.79
C LYS A 50 -20.61 -10.67 -8.44
N ILE A 51 -19.87 -11.38 -7.59
CA ILE A 51 -20.27 -11.59 -6.20
C ILE A 51 -20.47 -10.17 -5.70
N LYS A 52 -21.73 -9.82 -5.43
CA LYS A 52 -22.05 -8.48 -4.92
C LYS A 52 -21.30 -8.36 -3.61
N SER A 53 -20.29 -7.49 -3.58
CA SER A 53 -19.56 -7.23 -2.33
C SER A 53 -20.58 -6.79 -1.27
N LEU A 54 -20.37 -7.23 -0.05
CA LEU A 54 -21.21 -6.81 1.07
C LEU A 54 -21.23 -5.28 1.15
N ARG A 55 -22.36 -4.69 1.54
CA ARG A 55 -22.49 -3.22 1.68
C ARG A 55 -21.42 -2.63 2.61
N SER A 56 -21.04 -3.36 3.67
CA SER A 56 -19.95 -3.00 4.57
C SER A 56 -18.60 -2.94 3.84
N THR A 57 -18.28 -3.93 2.99
CA THR A 57 -17.06 -3.96 2.20
C THR A 57 -17.01 -2.83 1.17
N GLN A 58 -18.15 -2.52 0.54
CA GLN A 58 -18.23 -1.37 -0.38
C GLN A 58 -18.03 -0.04 0.34
N LYS A 59 -18.62 0.12 1.52
CA LYS A 59 -18.45 1.33 2.35
C LYS A 59 -16.99 1.49 2.74
N HIS A 60 -16.37 0.44 3.27
CA HIS A 60 -14.96 0.44 3.65
C HIS A 60 -14.03 0.77 2.46
N PHE A 61 -14.28 0.19 1.30
CA PHE A 61 -13.52 0.46 0.08
C PHE A 61 -13.68 1.90 -0.41
N ASN A 62 -14.88 2.47 -0.33
CA ASN A 62 -15.09 3.86 -0.73
C ASN A 62 -14.42 4.84 0.25
N GLU A 63 -14.45 4.55 1.53
CA GLU A 63 -13.75 5.36 2.54
C GLU A 63 -12.23 5.27 2.40
N SER A 64 -11.68 4.07 2.14
CA SER A 64 -10.23 3.91 1.94
C SER A 64 -9.70 4.58 0.68
N LYS A 65 -10.53 4.77 -0.35
CA LYS A 65 -10.16 5.52 -1.56
C LYS A 65 -9.92 7.02 -1.33
N LEU A 66 -10.44 7.55 -0.23
CA LEU A 66 -10.23 8.96 0.15
C LEU A 66 -8.88 9.17 0.84
N LEU A 67 -8.23 8.08 1.27
CA LEU A 67 -6.92 8.11 1.92
C LEU A 67 -5.81 7.93 0.89
N SER A 68 -4.73 8.66 1.05
CA SER A 68 -3.53 8.47 0.24
C SER A 68 -2.82 7.16 0.60
N GLY A 69 -2.00 6.63 -0.32
CA GLY A 69 -1.17 5.46 -0.04
C GLY A 69 -0.20 5.70 1.13
N VAL A 70 0.25 6.94 1.31
CA VAL A 70 1.13 7.37 2.40
C VAL A 70 0.39 7.31 3.72
N GLU A 71 -0.82 7.91 3.82
CA GLU A 71 -1.63 7.87 5.05
C GLU A 71 -1.92 6.44 5.51
N LEU A 72 -2.21 5.52 4.57
CA LEU A 72 -2.43 4.11 4.90
C LEU A 72 -1.19 3.45 5.52
N LYS A 73 0.01 3.83 5.06
CA LYS A 73 1.28 3.36 5.64
C LYS A 73 1.56 3.99 6.99
N GLU A 74 1.29 5.28 7.16
CA GLU A 74 1.37 5.96 8.46
C GLU A 74 0.41 5.32 9.48
N PHE A 75 -0.84 5.03 9.10
CA PHE A 75 -1.77 4.31 9.96
C PHE A 75 -1.27 2.92 10.31
N SER A 76 -0.61 2.23 9.39
CA SER A 76 -0.03 0.92 9.65
C SER A 76 1.10 1.00 10.67
N LEU A 77 1.97 2.00 10.56
CA LEU A 77 3.06 2.24 11.49
C LEU A 77 2.52 2.59 12.89
N LEU A 78 1.59 3.54 12.99
CA LEU A 78 0.97 3.92 14.26
C LEU A 78 0.24 2.74 14.90
N TYR A 79 -0.50 1.96 14.11
CA TYR A 79 -1.16 0.75 14.57
C TYR A 79 -0.18 -0.28 15.14
N LEU A 80 0.98 -0.47 14.48
CA LEU A 80 2.03 -1.37 14.95
C LEU A 80 2.57 -0.94 16.32
N ILE A 81 2.86 0.35 16.49
CA ILE A 81 3.38 0.91 17.74
C ILE A 81 2.33 0.80 18.84
N MET A 82 1.09 1.21 18.58
CA MET A 82 -0.01 1.23 19.56
C MET A 82 -0.38 -0.16 20.07
N ASN A 83 -0.21 -1.20 19.26
CA ASN A 83 -0.49 -2.58 19.68
C ASN A 83 0.71 -3.28 20.37
N ASN A 84 1.89 -2.66 20.36
CA ASN A 84 3.11 -3.25 20.92
C ASN A 84 3.88 -2.23 21.79
N LEU A 85 3.16 -1.49 22.65
CA LEU A 85 3.74 -0.42 23.46
C LEU A 85 4.91 -0.89 24.32
N ASP A 86 4.80 -2.04 24.98
CA ASP A 86 5.86 -2.59 25.83
C ASP A 86 7.14 -2.88 25.01
N LEU A 87 7.00 -3.44 23.81
CA LEU A 87 8.11 -3.71 22.90
C LEU A 87 8.85 -2.44 22.48
N PHE A 88 8.09 -1.39 22.11
CA PHE A 88 8.66 -0.13 21.66
C PHE A 88 9.11 0.77 22.81
N GLN A 89 8.64 0.54 24.03
CA GLN A 89 9.19 1.19 25.22
C GLN A 89 10.64 0.76 25.48
N GLU A 90 10.93 -0.54 25.31
CA GLU A 90 12.29 -1.08 25.43
C GLU A 90 13.18 -0.69 24.24
N ASN A 91 12.59 -0.43 23.07
CA ASN A 91 13.28 -0.18 21.80
C ASN A 91 12.92 1.18 21.18
N ILE A 92 12.81 2.21 22.01
CA ILE A 92 12.32 3.53 21.60
C ILE A 92 13.14 4.18 20.50
N HIS A 93 14.45 3.91 20.46
CA HIS A 93 15.37 4.42 19.45
C HIS A 93 14.98 4.04 18.02
N MET A 94 14.20 2.97 17.84
CA MET A 94 13.74 2.53 16.53
C MET A 94 12.64 3.41 15.95
N ILE A 95 11.88 4.11 16.80
CA ILE A 95 10.74 4.94 16.38
C ILE A 95 11.01 6.44 16.44
N GLU A 96 12.05 6.87 17.17
CA GLU A 96 12.37 8.30 17.37
C GLU A 96 12.70 9.06 16.09
N ASN A 97 13.27 8.38 15.09
CA ASN A 97 13.74 9.00 13.85
C ASN A 97 12.79 8.79 12.68
N ILE A 98 11.54 8.38 12.94
CA ILE A 98 10.55 8.18 11.90
C ILE A 98 9.84 9.50 11.62
N ASN A 99 9.90 9.94 10.37
CA ASN A 99 9.17 11.11 9.89
C ASN A 99 7.86 10.68 9.22
N LEU A 100 6.76 11.28 9.66
CA LEU A 100 5.45 11.13 9.03
C LEU A 100 5.13 12.38 8.21
N PHE A 101 4.22 12.28 7.25
CA PHE A 101 3.84 13.39 6.37
C PHE A 101 2.64 14.16 6.91
N SER A 102 1.65 13.44 7.46
CA SER A 102 0.47 14.05 8.05
C SER A 102 0.80 14.68 9.40
N GLU A 103 0.46 15.95 9.58
CA GLU A 103 0.68 16.67 10.84
C GLU A 103 -0.09 16.02 12.00
N GLU A 104 -1.30 15.52 11.75
CA GLU A 104 -2.10 14.80 12.76
C GLU A 104 -1.38 13.52 13.23
N ASN A 105 -0.83 12.76 12.29
CA ASN A 105 -0.11 11.51 12.58
C ASN A 105 1.23 11.78 13.26
N LYS A 106 1.94 12.87 12.89
CA LYS A 106 3.16 13.31 13.58
C LYS A 106 2.89 13.60 15.06
N LEU A 107 1.85 14.39 15.36
CA LEU A 107 1.48 14.70 16.72
C LEU A 107 1.19 13.43 17.55
N ILE A 108 0.51 12.44 16.95
CA ILE A 108 0.27 11.16 17.62
C ILE A 108 1.60 10.45 17.93
N LEU A 109 2.50 10.38 16.95
CA LEU A 109 3.79 9.72 17.12
C LEU A 109 4.61 10.42 18.21
N GLU A 110 4.65 11.75 18.24
CA GLU A 110 5.34 12.53 19.27
C GLU A 110 4.76 12.29 20.68
N ILE A 111 3.42 12.24 20.81
CA ILE A 111 2.74 11.90 22.05
C ILE A 111 3.12 10.48 22.49
N LEU A 112 3.10 9.51 21.58
CA LEU A 112 3.50 8.13 21.85
C LEU A 112 4.94 8.07 22.34
N ILE A 113 5.89 8.69 21.63
CA ILE A 113 7.30 8.72 21.99
C ILE A 113 7.50 9.38 23.37
N SER A 114 6.87 10.52 23.62
CA SER A 114 7.00 11.23 24.91
C SER A 114 6.48 10.39 26.07
N LYS A 115 5.39 9.69 25.89
CA LYS A 115 4.79 8.81 26.89
C LYS A 115 5.62 7.54 27.09
N LEU A 116 6.13 6.91 26.04
CA LEU A 116 7.01 5.75 26.14
C LEU A 116 8.32 6.10 26.88
N LYS A 117 8.83 7.32 26.72
CA LYS A 117 10.01 7.83 27.47
C LYS A 117 9.76 8.01 28.95
N SER A 118 8.53 8.28 29.37
CA SER A 118 8.22 8.48 30.80
C SER A 118 8.37 7.20 31.64
N GLY A 119 8.46 6.03 31.00
CA GLY A 119 8.70 4.75 31.69
C GLY A 119 7.48 4.19 32.41
N GLU A 120 6.33 4.84 32.32
CA GLU A 120 5.07 4.34 32.90
C GLU A 120 4.49 3.24 32.00
N LYS A 121 3.86 2.23 32.61
CA LYS A 121 3.10 1.24 31.84
C LYS A 121 1.93 1.95 31.16
N LEU A 122 2.02 2.04 29.84
CA LEU A 122 1.03 2.71 29.02
C LEU A 122 -0.06 1.74 28.57
N THR A 123 -1.30 2.17 28.78
CA THR A 123 -2.46 1.58 28.11
C THR A 123 -2.98 2.56 27.07
N LEU A 124 -3.59 2.06 26.00
CA LEU A 124 -4.14 2.90 24.93
C LEU A 124 -5.12 3.95 25.45
N ASP A 125 -5.88 3.64 26.49
CA ASP A 125 -6.87 4.56 27.10
C ASP A 125 -6.24 5.77 27.80
N GLN A 126 -4.95 5.70 28.14
CA GLN A 126 -4.20 6.78 28.81
C GLN A 126 -3.53 7.76 27.83
N ILE A 127 -3.59 7.46 26.54
CA ILE A 127 -2.98 8.30 25.52
C ILE A 127 -4.03 9.33 25.06
N PRO A 128 -3.76 10.65 25.18
CA PRO A 128 -4.70 11.70 24.81
C PRO A 128 -4.74 11.88 23.28
N ILE A 129 -5.28 10.89 22.58
CA ILE A 129 -5.47 10.91 21.12
C ILE A 129 -6.97 11.06 20.83
N ASP A 130 -7.30 11.77 19.75
CA ASP A 130 -8.68 11.87 19.27
C ASP A 130 -9.25 10.46 19.00
N PRO A 131 -10.37 10.08 19.65
CA PRO A 131 -11.00 8.78 19.42
C PRO A 131 -11.35 8.50 17.97
N GLN A 132 -11.73 9.53 17.19
CA GLN A 132 -12.09 9.37 15.77
C GLN A 132 -10.86 9.02 14.94
N LEU A 133 -9.70 9.61 15.24
CA LEU A 133 -8.46 9.33 14.54
C LEU A 133 -7.92 7.95 14.92
N THR A 134 -8.02 7.59 16.20
CA THR A 134 -7.70 6.25 16.68
C THR A 134 -8.55 5.20 15.94
N GLU A 135 -9.87 5.42 15.83
CA GLU A 135 -10.75 4.52 15.08
C GLU A 135 -10.33 4.39 13.61
N LYS A 136 -9.94 5.49 12.94
CA LYS A 136 -9.43 5.46 11.57
C LYS A 136 -8.15 4.62 11.45
N ILE A 137 -7.18 4.83 12.34
CA ILE A 137 -5.93 4.07 12.38
C ILE A 137 -6.25 2.57 12.50
N PHE A 138 -7.06 2.20 13.48
CA PHE A 138 -7.43 0.79 13.70
C PHE A 138 -8.26 0.20 12.57
N LYS A 139 -9.03 1.01 11.85
CA LYS A 139 -9.86 0.56 10.73
C LYS A 139 -9.07 0.35 9.44
N PHE A 140 -8.11 1.24 9.14
CA PHE A 140 -7.46 1.29 7.83
C PHE A 140 -6.00 0.81 7.82
N ALA A 141 -5.41 0.45 8.98
CA ALA A 141 -4.08 -0.14 9.02
C ALA A 141 -4.01 -1.44 8.19
N SER A 142 -3.20 -1.42 7.13
CA SER A 142 -3.10 -2.53 6.18
C SER A 142 -2.41 -3.77 6.77
N ILE A 143 -1.52 -3.59 7.75
CA ILE A 143 -0.75 -4.67 8.39
C ILE A 143 -1.53 -5.47 9.44
N LYS A 144 -2.76 -5.07 9.76
CA LYS A 144 -3.59 -5.67 10.81
C LYS A 144 -3.69 -7.20 10.70
N HIS A 145 -3.87 -7.71 9.47
CA HIS A 145 -3.97 -9.16 9.25
C HIS A 145 -2.66 -9.90 9.51
N ILE A 146 -1.53 -9.26 9.21
CA ILE A 146 -0.20 -9.84 9.44
C ILE A 146 0.07 -9.90 10.94
N LEU A 147 -0.21 -8.81 11.66
CA LEU A 147 -0.04 -8.72 13.11
C LEU A 147 -0.87 -9.75 13.87
N ASN A 148 -2.12 -9.95 13.49
CA ASN A 148 -2.99 -10.93 14.13
C ASN A 148 -2.44 -12.37 14.05
N ASN A 149 -1.67 -12.69 13.00
CA ASN A 149 -1.06 -14.02 12.82
C ASN A 149 0.30 -14.16 13.54
N HIS A 150 0.93 -13.06 13.96
CA HIS A 150 2.29 -13.02 14.51
C HIS A 150 2.37 -12.24 15.84
N GLN A 151 1.32 -12.22 16.64
CA GLN A 151 1.21 -11.38 17.85
C GLN A 151 2.36 -11.54 18.86
N ASN A 152 3.05 -12.67 18.88
CA ASN A 152 4.14 -12.93 19.83
C ASN A 152 5.54 -12.96 19.18
N ASP A 153 5.65 -12.63 17.91
CA ASP A 153 6.92 -12.66 17.18
C ASP A 153 7.54 -11.24 17.12
N GLN A 154 8.40 -10.94 18.10
CA GLN A 154 9.08 -9.64 18.18
C GLN A 154 9.93 -9.35 16.94
N ASN A 155 10.61 -10.35 16.38
CA ASN A 155 11.43 -10.17 15.20
C ASN A 155 10.57 -9.74 14.02
N LYS A 156 9.37 -10.33 13.87
CA LYS A 156 8.43 -9.97 12.84
C LYS A 156 7.90 -8.54 13.01
N MET A 157 7.71 -8.08 14.25
CA MET A 157 7.31 -6.69 14.53
C MET A 157 8.39 -5.70 14.08
N PHE A 158 9.66 -6.01 14.35
CA PHE A 158 10.78 -5.16 13.90
C PHE A 158 10.95 -5.18 12.38
N GLU A 159 10.81 -6.33 11.72
CA GLU A 159 10.81 -6.40 10.25
C GLU A 159 9.71 -5.53 9.64
N LEU A 160 8.49 -5.60 10.16
CA LEU A 160 7.36 -4.80 9.68
C LEU A 160 7.59 -3.31 9.92
N LEU A 161 8.15 -2.93 11.07
CA LEU A 161 8.50 -1.54 11.35
C LEU A 161 9.52 -1.03 10.34
N ASP A 162 10.58 -1.80 10.07
CA ASP A 162 11.64 -1.42 9.13
C ASP A 162 11.09 -1.32 7.70
N GLU A 163 10.25 -2.27 7.28
CA GLU A 163 9.61 -2.27 5.96
C GLU A 163 8.74 -1.02 5.76
N VAL A 164 7.81 -0.74 6.70
CA VAL A 164 6.93 0.43 6.59
C VAL A 164 7.72 1.73 6.69
N SER A 165 8.72 1.80 7.57
CA SER A 165 9.58 2.98 7.70
C SER A 165 10.42 3.24 6.45
N ARG A 166 10.91 2.20 5.80
CA ARG A 166 11.65 2.29 4.54
C ARG A 166 10.75 2.77 3.41
N ASP A 167 9.55 2.27 3.35
CA ASP A 167 8.55 2.71 2.38
C ASP A 167 8.21 4.20 2.55
N LEU A 168 8.01 4.67 3.78
CA LEU A 168 7.79 6.09 4.06
C LEU A 168 8.98 6.96 3.65
N LYS A 169 10.22 6.53 3.91
CA LYS A 169 11.43 7.22 3.46
C LYS A 169 11.52 7.29 1.93
N ASN A 170 11.14 6.23 1.23
CA ASN A 170 11.12 6.23 -0.23
C ASN A 170 10.12 7.24 -0.78
N TYR A 171 8.93 7.37 -0.17
CA TYR A 171 7.96 8.42 -0.52
C TYR A 171 8.51 9.83 -0.29
N ASP A 172 9.23 10.06 0.80
CA ASP A 172 9.88 11.36 1.06
C ASP A 172 10.90 11.70 -0.04
N LEU A 173 11.70 10.72 -0.45
CA LEU A 173 12.66 10.89 -1.53
C LEU A 173 11.96 11.16 -2.87
N GLU A 174 10.94 10.39 -3.22
CA GLU A 174 10.16 10.59 -4.45
C GLU A 174 9.53 11.99 -4.47
N PHE A 175 8.91 12.42 -3.38
CA PHE A 175 8.32 13.75 -3.27
C PHE A 175 9.36 14.87 -3.45
N ARG A 176 10.55 14.72 -2.83
CA ARG A 176 11.64 15.69 -3.00
C ARG A 176 12.16 15.75 -4.42
N ILE A 177 12.27 14.60 -5.09
CA ILE A 177 12.69 14.52 -6.50
C ILE A 177 11.67 15.26 -7.37
N GLU A 178 10.37 15.00 -7.21
CA GLU A 178 9.30 15.68 -7.95
C GLU A 178 9.32 17.20 -7.72
N GLU A 179 9.56 17.64 -6.48
CA GLU A 179 9.67 19.08 -6.15
C GLU A 179 10.88 19.70 -6.86
N LEU A 180 12.04 19.04 -6.82
CA LEU A 180 13.26 19.50 -7.49
C LEU A 180 13.10 19.53 -9.03
N GLU A 181 12.51 18.49 -9.60
CA GLU A 181 12.19 18.45 -11.05
C GLU A 181 11.24 19.57 -11.44
N SER A 182 10.22 19.86 -10.61
CA SER A 182 9.29 20.98 -10.85
C SER A 182 9.98 22.34 -10.74
N LYS A 183 10.92 22.52 -9.81
CA LYS A 183 11.74 23.73 -9.69
C LYS A 183 12.67 23.86 -10.91
N PHE A 184 13.35 22.78 -11.28
CA PHE A 184 14.24 22.75 -12.42
C PHE A 184 13.52 23.06 -13.75
N SER A 185 12.32 22.56 -13.93
CA SER A 185 11.52 22.85 -15.13
C SER A 185 11.07 24.32 -15.25
N LYS A 186 10.95 25.01 -14.09
CA LYS A 186 10.58 26.44 -14.04
C LYS A 186 11.78 27.36 -14.10
N ASP A 187 12.87 26.98 -13.52
CA ASP A 187 14.10 27.75 -13.43
C ASP A 187 15.31 26.85 -13.82
N LEU A 188 15.63 26.86 -15.13
CA LEU A 188 16.75 26.13 -15.72
C LEU A 188 18.08 26.76 -15.29
N SER A 189 18.34 26.84 -14.00
CA SER A 189 19.60 27.38 -13.47
C SER A 189 20.58 26.26 -13.10
N GLU A 190 21.87 26.58 -13.16
CA GLU A 190 22.95 25.67 -12.81
C GLU A 190 22.91 25.27 -11.31
N SER A 191 22.42 26.16 -10.45
CA SER A 191 22.23 25.89 -9.01
C SER A 191 21.20 24.80 -8.79
N THR A 192 20.04 24.87 -9.46
CA THR A 192 18.97 23.86 -9.34
C THR A 192 19.41 22.52 -9.90
N PHE A 193 20.23 22.51 -10.97
CA PHE A 193 20.81 21.26 -11.51
C PHE A 193 21.75 20.57 -10.53
N ASN A 194 22.55 21.34 -9.77
CA ASN A 194 23.47 20.78 -8.79
C ASN A 194 22.77 20.24 -7.53
N GLU A 195 21.56 20.71 -7.22
CA GLU A 195 20.75 20.16 -6.11
C GLU A 195 20.13 18.79 -6.43
N ILE A 196 19.89 18.50 -7.72
CA ILE A 196 19.30 17.22 -8.15
C ILE A 196 20.37 16.12 -8.28
N ARG A 197 21.64 16.49 -8.43
CA ARG A 197 22.77 15.57 -8.63
C ARG A 197 23.36 15.03 -7.33
#